data_02ac4714728b8f0bafe34b3f24aec959
#
_entry.id   02ac4714728b8f0bafe34b3f24aec959
#
_cell.length_a   1.000
_cell.length_b   1.000
_cell.length_c   1.000
_cell.angle_alpha   90.00
_cell.angle_beta   90.00
_cell.angle_gamma   90.00
#
_symmetry.space_group_name_H-M   'P 1'
#
loop_
_entity.id
_entity.type
_entity.pdbx_description
1 polymer ?
#
loop_
_entity_poly.entity_id
_entity_poly.type
_entity_poly.pdbx_seq_one_letter_code
_entity_poly.pdbx_strand_id
1 'polypeptide(L)'
;MAETALITGASSGIGEQFARQLADRGYELVLVARRKERLVRLASALPTKAEVIARDLATEAGKLVGDVGKKGIEVDLLINNAGFGLRGRFAELDAERQAEMVRVNCEAVVVLTSAFLPSMIERGRGGVITVASTAGLQPLPYEATYGATKAFATNLTEALHAELRGTGVKALSVNPGPVPTEWQQVAGYEEVGGEMMPGAIKADQVVREALRAYDRDKRALVPGRFFRNFMRVNSPAPRALKLRVSERMYRPKN
;
A
#
# COMPACT_ATOMS: atom_id res chain seq x y z
N MET A 1 26.96 4.90 3.24
CA MET A 1 26.32 4.27 2.05
C MET A 1 24.93 4.87 1.92
N ALA A 2 24.39 4.98 0.71
CA ALA A 2 23.02 5.42 0.52
C ALA A 2 22.06 4.39 1.11
N GLU A 3 20.94 4.84 1.70
CA GLU A 3 19.89 3.95 2.20
C GLU A 3 19.13 3.33 1.02
N THR A 4 18.65 2.10 1.17
CA THR A 4 17.92 1.39 0.12
C THR A 4 16.45 1.22 0.48
N ALA A 5 15.56 1.61 -0.45
CA ALA A 5 14.13 1.40 -0.33
C ALA A 5 13.63 0.31 -1.29
N LEU A 6 12.96 -0.72 -0.76
CA LEU A 6 12.26 -1.72 -1.56
C LEU A 6 10.79 -1.33 -1.70
N ILE A 7 10.31 -1.23 -2.95
CA ILE A 7 8.96 -0.76 -3.26
C ILE A 7 8.21 -1.82 -4.05
N THR A 8 7.16 -2.37 -3.46
CA THR A 8 6.27 -3.29 -4.14
C THR A 8 5.17 -2.54 -4.91
N GLY A 9 4.75 -3.07 -6.07
CA GLY A 9 3.77 -2.39 -6.93
C GLY A 9 4.31 -1.11 -7.56
N ALA A 10 5.62 -1.00 -7.80
CA ALA A 10 6.30 0.21 -8.27
C ALA A 10 5.97 0.59 -9.72
N SER A 11 5.28 -0.24 -10.48
CA SER A 11 5.06 -0.04 -11.93
C SER A 11 4.00 1.01 -12.28
N SER A 12 3.29 1.58 -11.32
CA SER A 12 2.26 2.62 -11.53
C SER A 12 1.79 3.27 -10.23
N GLY A 13 1.06 4.38 -10.34
CA GLY A 13 0.30 5.00 -9.28
C GLY A 13 1.12 5.41 -8.05
N ILE A 14 0.68 5.00 -6.86
CA ILE A 14 1.31 5.36 -5.59
C ILE A 14 2.73 4.77 -5.50
N GLY A 15 2.93 3.52 -5.95
CA GLY A 15 4.24 2.86 -5.93
C GLY A 15 5.28 3.57 -6.81
N GLU A 16 4.88 4.01 -8.01
CA GLU A 16 5.75 4.82 -8.88
C GLU A 16 6.10 6.16 -8.23
N GLN A 17 5.15 6.80 -7.57
CA GLN A 17 5.40 8.06 -6.87
C GLN A 17 6.32 7.89 -5.66
N PHE A 18 6.23 6.76 -4.92
CA PHE A 18 7.23 6.42 -3.90
C PHE A 18 8.63 6.28 -4.51
N ALA A 19 8.75 5.59 -5.64
CA ALA A 19 10.04 5.43 -6.30
C ALA A 19 10.66 6.79 -6.67
N ARG A 20 9.90 7.68 -7.29
CA ARG A 20 10.36 9.02 -7.68
C ARG A 20 10.77 9.87 -6.47
N GLN A 21 9.89 9.99 -5.48
CA GLN A 21 10.15 10.86 -4.33
C GLN A 21 11.22 10.32 -3.37
N LEU A 22 11.43 9.00 -3.30
CA LEU A 22 12.52 8.40 -2.53
C LEU A 22 13.86 8.54 -3.27
N ALA A 23 13.87 8.40 -4.61
CA ALA A 23 15.04 8.69 -5.42
C ALA A 23 15.49 10.16 -5.28
N ASP A 24 14.53 11.11 -5.29
CA ASP A 24 14.80 12.54 -5.04
C ASP A 24 15.37 12.80 -3.63
N ARG A 25 15.11 11.89 -2.68
CA ARG A 25 15.70 11.92 -1.32
C ARG A 25 17.05 11.20 -1.21
N GLY A 26 17.57 10.65 -2.31
CA GLY A 26 18.87 9.98 -2.38
C GLY A 26 18.86 8.49 -2.04
N TYR A 27 17.68 7.85 -1.91
CA TYR A 27 17.60 6.40 -1.73
C TYR A 27 18.02 5.66 -3.00
N GLU A 28 18.81 4.59 -2.87
CA GLU A 28 18.85 3.53 -3.87
C GLU A 28 17.56 2.71 -3.81
N LEU A 29 17.11 2.16 -4.92
CA LEU A 29 15.79 1.55 -5.00
C LEU A 29 15.83 0.09 -5.44
N VAL A 30 14.94 -0.72 -4.88
CA VAL A 30 14.53 -2.02 -5.41
C VAL A 30 13.09 -1.92 -5.86
N LEU A 31 12.87 -1.94 -7.17
CA LEU A 31 11.56 -1.77 -7.79
C LEU A 31 10.95 -3.14 -8.11
N VAL A 32 9.80 -3.44 -7.49
CA VAL A 32 9.15 -4.75 -7.60
C VAL A 32 7.75 -4.62 -8.19
N ALA A 33 7.46 -5.33 -9.27
CA ALA A 33 6.13 -5.53 -9.83
C ALA A 33 6.15 -6.65 -10.90
N ARG A 34 5.00 -7.00 -11.46
CA ARG A 34 4.89 -8.00 -12.54
C ARG A 34 5.36 -7.47 -13.90
N ARG A 35 5.13 -6.18 -14.18
CA ARG A 35 5.38 -5.54 -15.50
C ARG A 35 6.81 -5.03 -15.58
N LYS A 36 7.74 -5.91 -16.01
CA LYS A 36 9.19 -5.65 -16.07
C LYS A 36 9.53 -4.40 -16.90
N GLU A 37 8.92 -4.25 -18.08
CA GLU A 37 9.21 -3.16 -19.02
C GLU A 37 8.89 -1.79 -18.40
N ARG A 38 7.84 -1.70 -17.59
CA ARG A 38 7.50 -0.47 -16.87
C ARG A 38 8.50 -0.15 -15.76
N LEU A 39 8.96 -1.18 -15.04
CA LEU A 39 10.00 -1.01 -14.02
C LEU A 39 11.33 -0.53 -14.63
N VAL A 40 11.74 -1.11 -15.76
CA VAL A 40 12.97 -0.72 -16.48
C VAL A 40 12.87 0.75 -16.94
N ARG A 41 11.75 1.14 -17.55
CA ARG A 41 11.53 2.55 -17.93
C ARG A 41 11.56 3.49 -16.73
N LEU A 42 10.95 3.09 -15.61
CA LEU A 42 10.99 3.89 -14.39
C LEU A 42 12.42 4.01 -13.87
N ALA A 43 13.14 2.88 -13.75
CA ALA A 43 14.52 2.85 -13.26
C ALA A 43 15.44 3.77 -14.08
N SER A 44 15.31 3.75 -15.43
CA SER A 44 16.13 4.61 -16.31
C SER A 44 15.83 6.11 -16.20
N ALA A 45 14.67 6.47 -15.63
CA ALA A 45 14.25 7.86 -15.45
C ALA A 45 14.53 8.41 -14.04
N LEU A 46 15.10 7.61 -13.14
CA LEU A 46 15.39 8.00 -11.76
C LEU A 46 16.83 8.52 -11.62
N PRO A 47 17.08 9.48 -10.71
CA PRO A 47 18.40 10.05 -10.49
C PRO A 47 19.34 9.15 -9.68
N THR A 48 18.83 8.07 -9.08
CA THR A 48 19.59 7.14 -8.25
C THR A 48 19.59 5.73 -8.84
N LYS A 49 20.48 4.88 -8.35
CA LYS A 49 20.51 3.47 -8.75
C LYS A 49 19.20 2.78 -8.39
N ALA A 50 18.65 2.01 -9.33
CA ALA A 50 17.43 1.26 -9.15
C ALA A 50 17.59 -0.17 -9.69
N GLU A 51 17.46 -1.15 -8.82
CA GLU A 51 17.42 -2.57 -9.16
C GLU A 51 15.98 -2.95 -9.52
N VAL A 52 15.81 -3.70 -10.61
CA VAL A 52 14.49 -4.15 -11.09
C VAL A 52 14.32 -5.64 -10.83
N ILE A 53 13.29 -6.01 -10.07
CA ILE A 53 12.93 -7.41 -9.82
C ILE A 53 11.48 -7.65 -10.24
N ALA A 54 11.28 -8.34 -11.34
CA ALA A 54 9.95 -8.73 -11.81
C ALA A 54 9.47 -9.96 -11.04
N ARG A 55 8.41 -9.83 -10.21
CA ARG A 55 7.81 -10.91 -9.43
C ARG A 55 6.31 -10.74 -9.29
N ASP A 56 5.60 -11.86 -9.27
CA ASP A 56 4.20 -11.91 -8.85
C ASP A 56 4.13 -12.23 -7.36
N LEU A 57 3.70 -11.26 -6.57
CA LEU A 57 3.64 -11.41 -5.10
C LEU A 57 2.50 -12.33 -4.64
N ALA A 58 1.59 -12.71 -5.51
CA ALA A 58 0.58 -13.72 -5.18
C ALA A 58 1.19 -15.12 -4.97
N THR A 59 2.36 -15.39 -5.56
CA THR A 59 2.98 -16.72 -5.58
C THR A 59 4.48 -16.70 -5.29
N GLU A 60 5.12 -15.55 -5.33
CA GLU A 60 6.58 -15.44 -5.33
C GLU A 60 7.15 -14.48 -4.26
N ALA A 61 6.36 -14.12 -3.24
CA ALA A 61 6.85 -13.22 -2.19
C ALA A 61 8.12 -13.74 -1.50
N GLY A 62 8.19 -15.03 -1.18
CA GLY A 62 9.40 -15.66 -0.61
C GLY A 62 10.58 -15.70 -1.58
N LYS A 63 10.33 -15.87 -2.89
CA LYS A 63 11.40 -15.82 -3.90
C LYS A 63 12.00 -14.41 -4.01
N LEU A 64 11.17 -13.36 -3.87
CA LEU A 64 11.65 -11.98 -3.85
C LEU A 64 12.67 -11.77 -2.72
N VAL A 65 12.41 -12.28 -1.52
CA VAL A 65 13.34 -12.23 -0.39
C VAL A 65 14.68 -12.88 -0.75
N GLY A 66 14.62 -14.07 -1.37
CA GLY A 66 15.82 -14.77 -1.84
C GLY A 66 16.61 -13.98 -2.91
N ASP A 67 15.91 -13.32 -3.85
CA ASP A 67 16.56 -12.53 -4.90
C ASP A 67 17.29 -11.30 -4.33
N VAL A 68 16.68 -10.61 -3.36
CA VAL A 68 17.28 -9.47 -2.65
C VAL A 68 18.53 -9.94 -1.88
N GLY A 69 18.42 -11.08 -1.16
CA GLY A 69 19.54 -11.64 -0.40
C GLY A 69 20.71 -12.06 -1.29
N LYS A 70 20.45 -12.71 -2.45
CA LYS A 70 21.50 -13.09 -3.42
C LYS A 70 22.28 -11.90 -3.99
N LYS A 71 21.64 -10.73 -4.05
CA LYS A 71 22.27 -9.49 -4.52
C LYS A 71 23.01 -8.76 -3.41
N GLY A 72 22.99 -9.25 -2.17
CA GLY A 72 23.59 -8.58 -1.01
C GLY A 72 22.96 -7.22 -0.71
N ILE A 73 21.70 -7.01 -1.08
CA ILE A 73 21.01 -5.74 -0.88
C ILE A 73 20.45 -5.68 0.55
N GLU A 74 20.89 -4.69 1.30
CA GLU A 74 20.35 -4.35 2.61
C GLU A 74 19.18 -3.37 2.44
N VAL A 75 17.98 -3.75 2.91
CA VAL A 75 16.78 -2.92 2.81
C VAL A 75 16.63 -2.09 4.08
N ASP A 76 16.65 -0.76 3.94
CA ASP A 76 16.44 0.19 5.03
C ASP A 76 14.98 0.66 5.13
N LEU A 77 14.26 0.70 3.99
CA LEU A 77 12.85 1.09 3.95
C LEU A 77 12.04 0.14 3.08
N LEU A 78 11.06 -0.54 3.68
CA LEU A 78 10.13 -1.40 2.98
C LEU A 78 8.81 -0.66 2.69
N ILE A 79 8.45 -0.52 1.41
CA ILE A 79 7.16 0.02 0.98
C ILE A 79 6.26 -1.12 0.51
N ASN A 80 5.41 -1.62 1.40
CA ASN A 80 4.34 -2.56 1.09
C ASN A 80 3.19 -1.81 0.40
N ASN A 81 3.27 -1.66 -0.92
CA ASN A 81 2.29 -0.92 -1.70
C ASN A 81 1.53 -1.79 -2.71
N ALA A 82 2.10 -2.91 -3.16
CA ALA A 82 1.40 -3.81 -4.06
C ALA A 82 0.05 -4.24 -3.49
N GLY A 83 -0.97 -4.21 -4.34
CA GLY A 83 -2.31 -4.61 -3.96
C GLY A 83 -3.33 -4.27 -5.04
N PHE A 84 -4.43 -4.99 -5.02
CA PHE A 84 -5.56 -4.73 -5.90
C PHE A 84 -6.88 -4.93 -5.15
N GLY A 85 -7.99 -4.53 -5.75
CA GLY A 85 -9.33 -4.68 -5.24
C GLY A 85 -10.22 -5.42 -6.22
N LEU A 86 -11.35 -5.90 -5.72
CA LEU A 86 -12.44 -6.46 -6.50
C LEU A 86 -13.75 -5.90 -5.97
N ARG A 87 -14.62 -5.45 -6.88
CA ARG A 87 -15.93 -4.92 -6.57
C ARG A 87 -17.03 -5.81 -7.18
N GLY A 88 -18.03 -6.15 -6.38
CA GLY A 88 -19.16 -6.95 -6.80
C GLY A 88 -19.83 -7.64 -5.62
N ARG A 89 -20.91 -8.36 -5.87
CA ARG A 89 -21.54 -9.24 -4.86
C ARG A 89 -20.58 -10.38 -4.56
N PHE A 90 -20.32 -10.63 -3.27
CA PHE A 90 -19.31 -11.61 -2.83
C PHE A 90 -19.50 -12.98 -3.48
N ALA A 91 -20.75 -13.44 -3.60
CA ALA A 91 -21.10 -14.74 -4.19
C ALA A 91 -20.91 -14.81 -5.73
N GLU A 92 -20.78 -13.65 -6.39
CA GLU A 92 -20.65 -13.55 -7.86
C GLU A 92 -19.17 -13.32 -8.27
N LEU A 93 -18.31 -12.97 -7.33
CA LEU A 93 -16.89 -12.75 -7.58
C LEU A 93 -16.13 -14.08 -7.68
N ASP A 94 -15.20 -14.16 -8.61
CA ASP A 94 -14.32 -15.31 -8.76
C ASP A 94 -13.53 -15.60 -7.48
N ALA A 95 -13.64 -16.82 -6.96
CA ALA A 95 -13.06 -17.19 -5.68
C ALA A 95 -11.52 -17.19 -5.71
N GLU A 96 -10.90 -17.61 -6.82
CA GLU A 96 -9.44 -17.61 -6.94
C GLU A 96 -8.87 -16.19 -7.01
N ARG A 97 -9.56 -15.28 -7.70
CA ARG A 97 -9.17 -13.85 -7.70
C ARG A 97 -9.31 -13.21 -6.32
N GLN A 98 -10.32 -13.60 -5.53
CA GLN A 98 -10.43 -13.15 -4.13
C GLN A 98 -9.28 -13.71 -3.29
N ALA A 99 -8.93 -14.98 -3.46
CA ALA A 99 -7.80 -15.62 -2.77
C ALA A 99 -6.46 -14.97 -3.19
N GLU A 100 -6.25 -14.71 -4.49
CA GLU A 100 -5.07 -13.97 -5.00
C GLU A 100 -4.96 -12.59 -4.34
N MET A 101 -6.08 -11.87 -4.20
CA MET A 101 -6.11 -10.57 -3.51
C MET A 101 -5.65 -10.69 -2.05
N VAL A 102 -6.06 -11.72 -1.34
CA VAL A 102 -5.60 -11.97 0.05
C VAL A 102 -4.10 -12.29 0.07
N ARG A 103 -3.61 -13.11 -0.85
CA ARG A 103 -2.17 -13.41 -0.95
C ARG A 103 -1.33 -12.15 -1.19
N VAL A 104 -1.75 -11.28 -2.12
CA VAL A 104 -1.00 -10.04 -2.41
C VAL A 104 -1.13 -9.01 -1.28
N ASN A 105 -2.36 -8.76 -0.82
CA ASN A 105 -2.64 -7.66 0.10
C ASN A 105 -2.31 -7.98 1.56
N CYS A 106 -2.22 -9.27 1.94
CA CYS A 106 -1.98 -9.71 3.32
C CYS A 106 -0.74 -10.60 3.44
N GLU A 107 -0.72 -11.76 2.78
CA GLU A 107 0.36 -12.73 2.92
C GLU A 107 1.72 -12.15 2.50
N ALA A 108 1.79 -11.52 1.33
CA ALA A 108 3.03 -10.89 0.87
C ALA A 108 3.52 -9.79 1.82
N VAL A 109 2.60 -9.01 2.42
CA VAL A 109 2.95 -7.99 3.42
C VAL A 109 3.60 -8.64 4.65
N VAL A 110 3.06 -9.77 5.14
CA VAL A 110 3.64 -10.52 6.27
C VAL A 110 5.00 -11.08 5.90
N VAL A 111 5.10 -11.78 4.76
CA VAL A 111 6.34 -12.42 4.31
C VAL A 111 7.48 -11.42 4.18
N LEU A 112 7.24 -10.30 3.50
CA LEU A 112 8.28 -9.29 3.28
C LEU A 112 8.64 -8.56 4.57
N THR A 113 7.65 -8.19 5.38
CA THR A 113 7.91 -7.52 6.65
C THR A 113 8.69 -8.42 7.59
N SER A 114 8.31 -9.68 7.74
CA SER A 114 9.01 -10.66 8.59
C SER A 114 10.44 -10.92 8.12
N ALA A 115 10.70 -10.84 6.81
CA ALA A 115 12.03 -11.07 6.27
C ALA A 115 12.99 -9.89 6.48
N PHE A 116 12.52 -8.65 6.34
CA PHE A 116 13.41 -7.48 6.37
C PHE A 116 13.46 -6.78 7.74
N LEU A 117 12.41 -6.88 8.55
CA LEU A 117 12.32 -6.19 9.83
C LEU A 117 13.42 -6.59 10.85
N PRO A 118 13.80 -7.87 11.01
CA PRO A 118 14.82 -8.25 11.99
C PRO A 118 16.15 -7.53 11.78
N SER A 119 16.64 -7.46 10.54
CA SER A 119 17.90 -6.78 10.23
C SER A 119 17.83 -5.25 10.44
N MET A 120 16.66 -4.62 10.22
CA MET A 120 16.46 -3.22 10.55
C MET A 120 16.54 -2.98 12.05
N ILE A 121 15.95 -3.86 12.87
CA ILE A 121 16.01 -3.79 14.35
C ILE A 121 17.45 -3.98 14.82
N GLU A 122 18.18 -4.95 14.29
CA GLU A 122 19.59 -5.19 14.64
C GLU A 122 20.46 -3.97 14.37
N ARG A 123 20.20 -3.27 13.27
CA ARG A 123 20.92 -2.02 12.91
C ARG A 123 20.42 -0.79 13.67
N GLY A 124 19.32 -0.88 14.40
CA GLY A 124 18.71 0.24 15.11
C GLY A 124 18.16 1.34 14.21
N ARG A 125 17.88 1.05 12.92
CA ARG A 125 17.39 2.02 11.92
C ARG A 125 16.61 1.34 10.82
N GLY A 126 15.74 2.11 10.17
CA GLY A 126 14.94 1.66 9.04
C GLY A 126 13.45 1.81 9.27
N GLY A 127 12.65 1.18 8.42
CA GLY A 127 11.21 1.18 8.62
C GLY A 127 10.36 0.51 7.56
N VAL A 128 9.07 0.47 7.87
CA VAL A 128 8.04 -0.12 7.01
C VAL A 128 6.92 0.89 6.79
N ILE A 129 6.58 1.13 5.54
CA ILE A 129 5.36 1.87 5.16
C ILE A 129 4.42 0.92 4.45
N THR A 130 3.21 0.75 4.97
CA THR A 130 2.19 -0.10 4.33
C THR A 130 1.06 0.75 3.77
N VAL A 131 0.81 0.63 2.47
CA VAL A 131 -0.30 1.31 1.79
C VAL A 131 -1.57 0.48 1.95
N ALA A 132 -2.34 0.83 2.97
CA ALA A 132 -3.67 0.30 3.24
C ALA A 132 -4.76 1.06 2.45
N SER A 133 -5.87 1.44 3.07
CA SER A 133 -6.94 2.25 2.48
C SER A 133 -7.94 2.70 3.55
N THR A 134 -8.66 3.80 3.33
CA THR A 134 -9.86 4.14 4.10
C THR A 134 -10.93 3.05 4.06
N ALA A 135 -10.91 2.19 3.03
CA ALA A 135 -11.76 1.00 2.92
C ALA A 135 -11.56 0.00 4.06
N GLY A 136 -10.36 -0.03 4.68
CA GLY A 136 -10.07 -0.88 5.83
C GLY A 136 -10.55 -0.34 7.18
N LEU A 137 -11.03 0.91 7.23
CA LEU A 137 -11.43 1.56 8.48
C LEU A 137 -12.92 1.31 8.86
N GLN A 138 -13.65 0.62 7.99
CA GLN A 138 -15.06 0.24 8.22
C GLN A 138 -15.44 -0.97 7.35
N PRO A 139 -16.54 -1.70 7.68
CA PRO A 139 -17.07 -2.72 6.78
C PRO A 139 -17.49 -2.10 5.45
N LEU A 140 -17.10 -2.76 4.34
CA LEU A 140 -17.33 -2.25 2.99
C LEU A 140 -18.12 -3.28 2.16
N PRO A 141 -19.47 -3.20 2.11
CA PRO A 141 -20.28 -4.04 1.24
C PRO A 141 -19.86 -3.88 -0.23
N TYR A 142 -19.96 -4.95 -0.99
CA TYR A 142 -19.54 -5.08 -2.38
C TYR A 142 -18.03 -4.97 -2.65
N GLU A 143 -17.25 -4.72 -1.60
CA GLU A 143 -15.79 -4.82 -1.57
C GLU A 143 -15.33 -5.54 -0.30
N ALA A 144 -16.07 -6.57 0.12
CA ALA A 144 -15.90 -7.20 1.42
C ALA A 144 -14.48 -7.72 1.65
N THR A 145 -13.96 -8.53 0.71
CA THR A 145 -12.59 -9.08 0.79
C THR A 145 -11.55 -7.96 0.74
N TYR A 146 -11.70 -6.99 -0.17
CA TYR A 146 -10.78 -5.85 -0.25
C TYR A 146 -10.73 -5.06 1.05
N GLY A 147 -11.88 -4.64 1.58
CA GLY A 147 -11.96 -3.92 2.85
C GLY A 147 -11.33 -4.70 4.01
N ALA A 148 -11.57 -6.02 4.07
CA ALA A 148 -10.96 -6.90 5.07
C ALA A 148 -9.42 -6.96 4.93
N THR A 149 -8.88 -7.07 3.71
CA THR A 149 -7.42 -7.07 3.50
C THR A 149 -6.79 -5.73 3.89
N LYS A 150 -7.46 -4.61 3.64
CA LYS A 150 -6.95 -3.30 4.02
C LYS A 150 -7.07 -3.02 5.52
N ALA A 151 -8.08 -3.59 6.19
CA ALA A 151 -8.16 -3.58 7.66
C ALA A 151 -7.01 -4.40 8.27
N PHE A 152 -6.70 -5.57 7.71
CA PHE A 152 -5.53 -6.36 8.10
C PHE A 152 -4.25 -5.54 8.00
N ALA A 153 -3.98 -4.94 6.85
CA ALA A 153 -2.76 -4.13 6.61
C ALA A 153 -2.65 -2.95 7.59
N THR A 154 -3.76 -2.27 7.88
CA THR A 154 -3.80 -1.18 8.87
C THR A 154 -3.46 -1.66 10.27
N ASN A 155 -4.18 -2.70 10.75
CA ASN A 155 -4.01 -3.20 12.12
C ASN A 155 -2.62 -3.81 12.34
N LEU A 156 -2.10 -4.58 11.39
CA LEU A 156 -0.75 -5.13 11.45
C LEU A 156 0.29 -4.01 11.58
N THR A 157 0.21 -2.99 10.73
CA THR A 157 1.21 -1.93 10.71
C THR A 157 1.13 -1.03 11.96
N GLU A 158 -0.08 -0.75 12.46
CA GLU A 158 -0.24 0.02 13.70
C GLU A 158 0.25 -0.78 14.93
N ALA A 159 0.07 -2.10 14.97
CA ALA A 159 0.62 -2.96 16.01
C ALA A 159 2.15 -2.94 15.97
N LEU A 160 2.74 -3.14 14.80
CA LEU A 160 4.19 -3.06 14.60
C LEU A 160 4.76 -1.70 15.05
N HIS A 161 4.07 -0.59 14.76
CA HIS A 161 4.51 0.73 15.25
C HIS A 161 4.65 0.77 16.78
N ALA A 162 3.76 0.10 17.50
CA ALA A 162 3.83 0.05 18.96
C ALA A 162 4.96 -0.90 19.46
N GLU A 163 5.13 -2.05 18.81
CA GLU A 163 6.18 -3.04 19.14
C GLU A 163 7.58 -2.51 18.87
N LEU A 164 7.75 -1.65 17.87
CA LEU A 164 9.05 -1.12 17.44
C LEU A 164 9.55 0.08 18.28
N ARG A 165 8.79 0.51 19.28
CA ARG A 165 9.23 1.62 20.16
C ARG A 165 10.58 1.31 20.83
N GLY A 166 11.50 2.25 20.71
CA GLY A 166 12.84 2.12 21.28
C GLY A 166 13.85 1.33 20.43
N THR A 167 13.42 0.73 19.31
CA THR A 167 14.32 -0.02 18.40
C THR A 167 15.02 0.87 17.37
N GLY A 168 14.58 2.12 17.19
CA GLY A 168 15.04 2.99 16.10
C GLY A 168 14.35 2.72 14.75
N VAL A 169 13.48 1.71 14.65
CA VAL A 169 12.74 1.34 13.44
C VAL A 169 11.32 1.89 13.50
N LYS A 170 10.80 2.38 12.37
CA LYS A 170 9.48 2.99 12.27
C LYS A 170 8.50 2.15 11.47
N ALA A 171 7.21 2.22 11.79
CA ALA A 171 6.16 1.64 10.97
C ALA A 171 5.03 2.66 10.77
N LEU A 172 4.57 2.83 9.52
CA LEU A 172 3.51 3.75 9.15
C LEU A 172 2.44 3.07 8.29
N SER A 173 1.19 3.09 8.76
CA SER A 173 0.03 2.76 7.93
C SER A 173 -0.46 3.99 7.16
N VAL A 174 -0.48 3.90 5.83
CA VAL A 174 -1.04 4.94 4.95
C VAL A 174 -2.40 4.47 4.45
N ASN A 175 -3.45 5.23 4.76
CA ASN A 175 -4.85 4.90 4.46
C ASN A 175 -5.46 5.91 3.47
N PRO A 176 -5.13 5.86 2.17
CA PRO A 176 -5.68 6.78 1.20
C PRO A 176 -7.20 6.59 1.02
N GLY A 177 -7.89 7.68 0.72
CA GLY A 177 -9.18 7.63 0.06
C GLY A 177 -8.99 7.32 -1.45
N PRO A 178 -9.97 7.65 -2.31
CA PRO A 178 -9.85 7.47 -3.76
C PRO A 178 -8.66 8.23 -4.33
N VAL A 179 -7.80 7.52 -5.07
CA VAL A 179 -6.65 8.07 -5.78
C VAL A 179 -6.80 7.68 -7.25
N PRO A 180 -6.88 8.63 -8.19
CA PRO A 180 -6.99 8.34 -9.61
C PRO A 180 -5.74 7.62 -10.11
N THR A 181 -5.84 6.32 -10.29
CA THR A 181 -4.77 5.43 -10.77
C THR A 181 -5.37 4.28 -11.58
N GLU A 182 -4.55 3.49 -12.26
CA GLU A 182 -4.97 2.27 -12.94
C GLU A 182 -5.68 1.25 -12.01
N TRP A 183 -5.55 1.41 -10.71
CA TRP A 183 -6.17 0.53 -9.72
C TRP A 183 -7.69 0.46 -9.87
N GLN A 184 -8.35 1.57 -10.22
CA GLN A 184 -9.79 1.62 -10.40
C GLN A 184 -10.26 0.68 -11.52
N GLN A 185 -9.55 0.66 -12.64
CA GLN A 185 -9.84 -0.24 -13.77
C GLN A 185 -9.67 -1.71 -13.36
N VAL A 186 -8.57 -2.01 -12.62
CA VAL A 186 -8.29 -3.37 -12.11
C VAL A 186 -9.34 -3.84 -11.11
N ALA A 187 -9.90 -2.93 -10.31
CA ALA A 187 -10.91 -3.22 -9.30
C ALA A 187 -12.35 -3.37 -9.89
N GLY A 188 -12.53 -3.16 -11.20
CA GLY A 188 -13.83 -3.26 -11.86
C GLY A 188 -14.72 -2.03 -11.66
N TYR A 189 -14.14 -0.88 -11.38
CA TYR A 189 -14.83 0.38 -11.52
C TYR A 189 -14.88 0.73 -13.02
N GLU A 190 -15.97 0.34 -13.66
CA GLU A 190 -16.32 0.88 -14.98
C GLU A 190 -16.37 2.40 -14.86
N GLU A 191 -15.97 3.09 -15.92
CA GLU A 191 -15.82 4.53 -15.97
C GLU A 191 -16.89 5.27 -15.14
N VAL A 192 -16.54 5.62 -13.92
CA VAL A 192 -17.21 6.75 -13.28
C VAL A 192 -16.71 7.94 -14.08
N GLY A 193 -17.47 8.29 -15.12
CA GLY A 193 -17.11 9.22 -16.19
C GLY A 193 -16.31 10.38 -15.68
N GLY A 194 -15.05 10.44 -16.05
CA GLY A 194 -14.09 11.56 -15.95
C GLY A 194 -14.08 12.44 -14.70
N GLU A 195 -15.09 12.36 -13.85
CA GLU A 195 -15.19 13.16 -12.64
C GLU A 195 -14.46 12.51 -11.48
N MET A 196 -13.46 13.22 -11.00
CA MET A 196 -12.74 12.86 -9.80
C MET A 196 -13.72 12.79 -8.63
N MET A 197 -13.80 11.64 -7.95
CA MET A 197 -14.64 11.51 -6.74
C MET A 197 -14.36 12.65 -5.76
N PRO A 198 -15.36 13.22 -5.10
CA PRO A 198 -15.14 14.31 -4.14
C PRO A 198 -14.07 13.93 -3.11
N GLY A 199 -13.06 14.79 -2.97
CA GLY A 199 -11.94 14.55 -2.05
C GLY A 199 -10.84 13.62 -2.58
N ALA A 200 -10.92 13.13 -3.81
CA ALA A 200 -9.82 12.41 -4.44
C ALA A 200 -8.57 13.29 -4.50
N ILE A 201 -7.40 12.68 -4.25
CA ILE A 201 -6.12 13.36 -4.29
C ILE A 201 -5.15 12.60 -5.21
N LYS A 202 -4.20 13.31 -5.78
CA LYS A 202 -3.20 12.72 -6.68
C LYS A 202 -2.22 11.83 -5.90
N ALA A 203 -1.67 10.82 -6.57
CA ALA A 203 -0.73 9.87 -5.97
C ALA A 203 0.54 10.56 -5.42
N ASP A 204 1.03 11.61 -6.10
CA ASP A 204 2.17 12.41 -5.63
C ASP A 204 1.92 13.10 -4.28
N GLN A 205 0.70 13.60 -4.07
CA GLN A 205 0.30 14.19 -2.78
C GLN A 205 0.20 13.12 -1.69
N VAL A 206 -0.35 11.93 -2.00
CA VAL A 206 -0.40 10.80 -1.06
C VAL A 206 0.99 10.49 -0.53
N VAL A 207 1.96 10.33 -1.44
CA VAL A 207 3.33 9.97 -1.09
C VAL A 207 4.04 11.09 -0.34
N ARG A 208 3.91 12.33 -0.77
CA ARG A 208 4.49 13.48 -0.07
C ARG A 208 3.99 13.61 1.38
N GLU A 209 2.68 13.40 1.60
CA GLU A 209 2.12 13.39 2.96
C GLU A 209 2.57 12.16 3.75
N ALA A 210 2.68 10.98 3.11
CA ALA A 210 3.14 9.74 3.74
C ALA A 210 4.59 9.86 4.22
N LEU A 211 5.50 10.33 3.37
CA LEU A 211 6.91 10.50 3.73
C LEU A 211 7.07 11.52 4.88
N ARG A 212 6.33 12.63 4.86
CA ARG A 212 6.31 13.58 5.99
C ARG A 212 5.76 12.97 7.28
N ALA A 213 4.78 12.08 7.19
CA ALA A 213 4.24 11.39 8.36
C ALA A 213 5.23 10.35 8.91
N TYR A 214 5.93 9.64 8.04
CA TYR A 214 7.00 8.70 8.38
C TYR A 214 8.19 9.41 9.05
N ASP A 215 8.63 10.54 8.51
CA ASP A 215 9.69 11.37 9.12
C ASP A 215 9.35 11.75 10.57
N ARG A 216 8.07 12.03 10.84
CA ARG A 216 7.53 12.42 12.16
C ARG A 216 7.10 11.24 13.04
N ASP A 217 7.46 10.04 12.67
CA ASP A 217 7.12 8.79 13.38
C ASP A 217 5.62 8.67 13.72
N LYS A 218 4.76 8.91 12.73
CA LYS A 218 3.32 8.71 12.89
C LYS A 218 2.95 7.24 12.67
N ARG A 219 2.07 6.69 13.54
CA ARG A 219 1.58 5.32 13.38
C ARG A 219 0.69 5.13 12.16
N ALA A 220 -0.14 6.14 11.84
CA ALA A 220 -1.11 6.09 10.75
C ALA A 220 -1.33 7.46 10.12
N LEU A 221 -1.68 7.45 8.83
CA LEU A 221 -2.04 8.64 8.05
C LEU A 221 -3.26 8.36 7.19
N VAL A 222 -4.25 9.25 7.22
CA VAL A 222 -5.26 9.41 6.16
C VAL A 222 -4.85 10.66 5.36
N PRO A 223 -4.30 10.50 4.14
CA PRO A 223 -3.86 11.64 3.34
C PRO A 223 -5.05 12.43 2.77
N GLY A 224 -4.85 13.72 2.54
CA GLY A 224 -5.89 14.65 2.11
C GLY A 224 -6.80 15.13 3.25
N ARG A 225 -7.03 16.46 3.29
CA ARG A 225 -7.80 17.09 4.38
C ARG A 225 -9.26 16.62 4.41
N PHE A 226 -9.88 16.44 3.23
CA PHE A 226 -11.27 16.03 3.13
C PHE A 226 -11.51 14.65 3.77
N PHE A 227 -10.83 13.61 3.29
CA PHE A 227 -10.99 12.25 3.81
C PHE A 227 -10.55 12.13 5.26
N ARG A 228 -9.48 12.81 5.67
CA ARG A 228 -9.05 12.83 7.07
C ARG A 228 -10.12 13.39 8.00
N ASN A 229 -10.75 14.51 7.65
CA ASN A 229 -11.81 15.09 8.44
C ASN A 229 -13.08 14.22 8.40
N PHE A 230 -13.46 13.72 7.22
CA PHE A 230 -14.58 12.80 7.07
C PHE A 230 -14.43 11.55 7.96
N MET A 231 -13.25 10.92 7.96
CA MET A 231 -13.00 9.74 8.79
C MET A 231 -13.02 10.08 10.29
N ARG A 232 -12.54 11.25 10.71
CA ARG A 232 -12.61 11.69 12.11
C ARG A 232 -14.06 11.87 12.58
N VAL A 233 -14.88 12.52 11.78
CA VAL A 233 -16.30 12.75 12.10
C VAL A 233 -17.08 11.43 12.06
N ASN A 234 -16.78 10.56 11.11
CA ASN A 234 -17.46 9.26 10.96
C ASN A 234 -16.97 8.22 11.99
N SER A 235 -15.81 8.41 12.61
CA SER A 235 -15.22 7.43 13.54
C SER A 235 -16.17 7.03 14.69
N PRO A 236 -16.84 7.95 15.41
CA PRO A 236 -17.72 7.61 16.52
C PRO A 236 -19.09 7.04 16.07
N ALA A 237 -19.43 7.08 14.79
CA ALA A 237 -20.71 6.59 14.32
C ALA A 237 -20.88 5.08 14.59
N PRO A 238 -22.08 4.62 15.02
CA PRO A 238 -22.36 3.21 15.23
C PRO A 238 -22.06 2.36 14.00
N ARG A 239 -21.46 1.18 14.20
CA ARG A 239 -21.06 0.28 13.10
C ARG A 239 -22.23 -0.08 12.18
N ALA A 240 -23.43 -0.28 12.74
CA ALA A 240 -24.65 -0.56 11.96
C ALA A 240 -25.03 0.60 11.00
N LEU A 241 -24.85 1.85 11.47
CA LEU A 241 -25.10 3.02 10.61
C LEU A 241 -24.07 3.11 9.48
N LYS A 242 -22.80 2.93 9.79
CA LYS A 242 -21.72 2.90 8.78
C LYS A 242 -22.02 1.85 7.71
N LEU A 243 -22.45 0.66 8.14
CA LEU A 243 -22.76 -0.44 7.22
C LEU A 243 -23.92 -0.09 6.29
N ARG A 244 -25.01 0.49 6.80
CA ARG A 244 -26.17 0.89 5.97
C ARG A 244 -25.78 1.98 4.95
N VAL A 245 -25.00 2.97 5.38
CA VAL A 245 -24.54 4.06 4.50
C VAL A 245 -23.63 3.52 3.42
N SER A 246 -22.62 2.70 3.79
CA SER A 246 -21.70 2.09 2.83
C SER A 246 -22.42 1.17 1.85
N GLU A 247 -23.36 0.36 2.34
CA GLU A 247 -24.18 -0.52 1.48
C GLU A 247 -24.90 0.27 0.37
N ARG A 248 -25.50 1.41 0.73
CA ARG A 248 -26.20 2.27 -0.22
C ARG A 248 -25.28 2.93 -1.25
N MET A 249 -24.07 3.33 -0.79
CA MET A 249 -23.09 4.00 -1.65
C MET A 249 -22.42 3.06 -2.65
N TYR A 250 -22.13 1.81 -2.23
CA TYR A 250 -21.33 0.87 -3.01
C TYR A 250 -22.19 -0.15 -3.77
N ARG A 251 -23.52 -0.15 -3.58
CA ARG A 251 -24.43 -1.04 -4.28
C ARG A 251 -24.26 -0.87 -5.81
N PRO A 252 -23.97 -1.95 -6.55
CA PRO A 252 -23.92 -1.90 -8.01
C PRO A 252 -25.27 -1.38 -8.55
N LYS A 253 -25.24 -0.51 -9.54
CA LYS A 253 -26.46 -0.15 -10.29
C LYS A 253 -26.76 -1.35 -11.18
N ASN A 254 -27.97 -1.89 -11.09
CA ASN A 254 -28.48 -2.91 -12.00
C ASN A 254 -28.55 -2.37 -13.42
#